data_8a584920c447b902d0aec22d95ff3648
#
_entry.id   8a584920c447b902d0aec22d95ff3648
#
_cell.length_a   1.000
_cell.length_b   1.000
_cell.length_c   1.000
_cell.angle_alpha   90.00
_cell.angle_beta   90.00
_cell.angle_gamma   90.00
#
_symmetry.space_group_name_H-M   'P 1'
#
loop_
_entity.id
_entity.type
_entity.pdbx_description
1 polymer ?
#
loop_
_entity_poly.entity_id
_entity_poly.type
_entity_poly.pdbx_seq_one_letter_code
_entity_poly.pdbx_strand_id
1 'polypeptide(L)'
;MFISQSHTIFRQKATGLTLLLVFLLGFTMNRDYLCSDHPFTTPTIYHSSAPSTLRSSMAKMTFDGHLSFDQVENAAKDFGNRYHLMPSAVLHPKSVSDISNIIRYIFDLGLTSELTIAARGHGHSLQGQSQAYQGVVIDMESLRVPEMRFHIGEHPFVEVSAGELWINILHESLKRGLAPKSWTDYLHLTVGGTLSNAGISGQAFRHGPQIDNVYQLQVVTGRGQIVTCSEEENTDLFHAVLGGLGQFGIITKASIALEPAPRMVKWIRALYSDFSMFTNDQEHLISSANTFDYIEGFVIINRTGLLNNWRSSFNPKDPVQASQFTSEGRILFCLEVAKYFTPEEADHIDQDIDNLLSGLNYIGSTLFLSEVTYVDFLDRVHVSEMKLREKGLWEVPHPWLNLLVPRSSIHEFAQEVFGNIVKETSHGPVLIYPVDKSRWKNRTSLVTPEEEVFYLVAFLSSAIPSSTGKDGLESILTQNDRILDFCGRPHLGIKQYLPHYSTTEKSGEHILALNGMFSAGGN
;
A
#
# COMPACT_ATOMS: atom_id res chain seq x y z
N MET A 1 -20.57 46.93 22.56
CA MET A 1 -21.00 45.52 22.70
C MET A 1 -20.57 44.71 21.46
N PHE A 2 -19.36 44.98 20.92
CA PHE A 2 -18.84 44.35 19.68
C PHE A 2 -17.35 43.97 19.74
N ILE A 3 -16.79 43.74 20.93
CA ILE A 3 -15.37 43.39 21.11
C ILE A 3 -15.18 42.01 21.75
N SER A 4 -16.26 41.31 22.11
CA SER A 4 -16.16 40.04 22.84
C SER A 4 -16.18 38.76 21.95
N GLN A 5 -16.55 38.84 20.66
CA GLN A 5 -16.66 37.65 19.79
C GLN A 5 -15.38 37.37 18.99
N SER A 6 -14.53 38.37 18.75
CA SER A 6 -13.27 38.14 18.00
C SER A 6 -12.19 37.43 18.79
N HIS A 7 -12.20 37.50 20.11
CA HIS A 7 -11.20 36.82 20.96
C HIS A 7 -11.45 35.32 21.13
N THR A 8 -12.69 34.86 20.99
CA THR A 8 -13.02 33.42 21.13
C THR A 8 -12.67 32.63 19.88
N ILE A 9 -12.84 33.22 18.70
CA ILE A 9 -12.50 32.61 17.42
C ILE A 9 -10.97 32.52 17.25
N PHE A 10 -10.23 33.52 17.74
CA PHE A 10 -8.76 33.51 17.71
C PHE A 10 -8.15 32.48 18.69
N ARG A 11 -8.81 32.23 19.84
CA ARG A 11 -8.36 31.19 20.79
C ARG A 11 -8.64 29.78 20.27
N GLN A 12 -9.72 29.55 19.54
CA GLN A 12 -9.98 28.23 18.94
C GLN A 12 -9.04 27.93 17.76
N LYS A 13 -8.70 28.93 16.93
CA LYS A 13 -7.70 28.76 15.87
C LYS A 13 -6.26 28.56 16.42
N ALA A 14 -5.91 29.24 17.49
CA ALA A 14 -4.59 29.05 18.14
C ALA A 14 -4.47 27.69 18.83
N THR A 15 -5.55 27.16 19.43
CA THR A 15 -5.55 25.81 20.01
C THR A 15 -5.47 24.71 18.96
N GLY A 16 -6.10 24.87 17.79
CA GLY A 16 -5.99 23.93 16.69
C GLY A 16 -4.58 23.85 16.11
N LEU A 17 -3.93 24.99 15.90
CA LEU A 17 -2.56 25.05 15.39
C LEU A 17 -1.53 24.57 16.40
N THR A 18 -1.72 24.85 17.70
CA THR A 18 -0.85 24.35 18.78
C THR A 18 -1.04 22.84 19.00
N LEU A 19 -2.25 22.32 18.82
CA LEU A 19 -2.53 20.91 18.85
C LEU A 19 -1.85 20.16 17.68
N LEU A 20 -1.83 20.74 16.49
CA LEU A 20 -1.20 20.15 15.31
C LEU A 20 0.34 20.15 15.43
N LEU A 21 0.94 21.25 15.93
CA LEU A 21 2.39 21.32 16.21
C LEU A 21 2.85 20.32 17.29
N VAL A 22 2.02 20.04 18.29
CA VAL A 22 2.32 19.03 19.33
C VAL A 22 2.14 17.61 18.77
N PHE A 23 1.23 17.39 17.81
CA PHE A 23 1.15 16.13 17.05
C PHE A 23 2.41 15.87 16.22
N LEU A 24 2.96 16.93 15.59
CA LEU A 24 4.16 16.87 14.75
C LEU A 24 5.45 16.58 15.55
N LEU A 25 5.52 17.07 16.78
CA LEU A 25 6.70 16.93 17.65
C LEU A 25 6.71 15.60 18.44
N GLY A 26 5.57 14.92 18.56
CA GLY A 26 5.46 13.65 19.30
C GLY A 26 5.90 12.42 18.50
N PHE A 27 6.06 12.52 17.19
CA PHE A 27 6.48 11.43 16.31
C PHE A 27 7.80 11.70 15.58
N THR A 28 8.66 12.57 16.10
CA THR A 28 10.01 12.71 15.54
C THR A 28 10.80 11.44 15.81
N MET A 29 10.95 10.61 14.79
CA MET A 29 11.89 9.49 14.80
C MET A 29 13.30 10.01 15.13
N ASN A 30 14.01 9.28 15.97
CA ASN A 30 15.39 9.58 16.32
C ASN A 30 16.25 9.64 15.04
N ARG A 31 16.72 10.84 14.74
CA ARG A 31 17.20 11.29 13.43
C ARG A 31 18.56 10.68 13.04
N ASP A 32 19.35 10.24 13.99
CA ASP A 32 20.78 9.97 13.78
C ASP A 32 21.07 8.53 13.35
N TYR A 33 20.08 7.62 13.40
CA TYR A 33 20.27 6.20 13.10
C TYR A 33 19.69 5.74 11.76
N LEU A 34 18.85 6.56 11.10
CA LEU A 34 18.24 6.22 9.80
C LEU A 34 18.97 6.82 8.59
N CYS A 35 19.95 7.71 8.82
CA CYS A 35 20.64 8.46 7.78
C CYS A 35 22.14 8.16 7.69
N SER A 36 22.62 7.00 8.09
CA SER A 36 23.96 6.59 7.68
C SER A 36 23.87 5.86 6.36
N ASP A 37 24.25 6.52 5.27
CA ASP A 37 24.52 5.93 3.95
C ASP A 37 25.74 4.98 4.01
N HIS A 38 25.78 4.07 4.96
CA HIS A 38 26.84 3.08 5.02
C HIS A 38 26.44 1.86 4.22
N PRO A 39 27.29 1.44 3.27
CA PRO A 39 27.09 0.18 2.56
C PRO A 39 27.06 -0.96 3.59
N PHE A 40 26.21 -1.92 3.35
CA PHE A 40 26.02 -3.13 4.15
C PHE A 40 27.38 -3.77 4.49
N THR A 41 27.94 -3.42 5.62
CA THR A 41 28.80 -4.35 6.35
C THR A 41 27.87 -5.22 7.19
N THR A 42 28.13 -6.51 7.27
CA THR A 42 27.44 -7.52 8.08
C THR A 42 26.72 -6.93 9.29
N PRO A 43 25.43 -7.26 9.54
CA PRO A 43 24.63 -6.63 10.55
C PRO A 43 25.37 -6.70 11.89
N THR A 44 25.90 -5.57 12.32
CA THR A 44 26.44 -5.43 13.66
C THR A 44 25.22 -5.43 14.58
N ILE A 45 24.97 -6.55 15.24
CA ILE A 45 23.92 -6.69 16.24
C ILE A 45 24.31 -5.74 17.38
N TYR A 46 23.76 -4.53 17.35
CA TYR A 46 23.85 -3.61 18.48
C TYR A 46 22.96 -4.14 19.61
N HIS A 47 23.53 -4.91 20.51
CA HIS A 47 22.91 -5.24 21.78
C HIS A 47 22.95 -4.03 22.70
N SER A 48 22.10 -3.02 22.45
CA SER A 48 21.79 -2.00 23.44
C SER A 48 20.40 -2.32 23.98
N SER A 49 20.34 -2.91 25.14
CA SER A 49 19.08 -3.08 25.90
C SER A 49 18.60 -1.70 26.34
N ALA A 50 17.28 -1.44 26.23
CA ALA A 50 16.66 -0.27 26.86
C ALA A 50 17.16 -0.09 28.30
N PRO A 51 17.28 1.15 28.81
CA PRO A 51 17.67 1.38 30.17
C PRO A 51 16.87 0.48 31.11
N SER A 52 17.53 -0.23 32.02
CA SER A 52 16.91 -1.23 32.91
C SER A 52 15.71 -0.66 33.70
N THR A 53 15.72 0.63 33.98
CA THR A 53 14.64 1.38 34.62
C THR A 53 13.39 1.46 33.76
N LEU A 54 13.52 1.67 32.44
CA LEU A 54 12.41 1.80 31.51
C LEU A 54 11.72 0.44 31.28
N ARG A 55 12.51 -0.61 31.03
CA ARG A 55 12.01 -1.99 30.96
C ARG A 55 11.25 -2.38 32.23
N SER A 56 11.82 -2.04 33.42
CA SER A 56 11.18 -2.31 34.71
C SER A 56 9.89 -1.52 34.91
N SER A 57 9.78 -0.30 34.36
CA SER A 57 8.58 0.51 34.45
C SER A 57 7.47 -0.02 33.53
N MET A 58 7.79 -0.32 32.26
CA MET A 58 6.85 -0.91 31.32
C MET A 58 6.36 -2.32 31.77
N ALA A 59 7.23 -3.12 32.38
CA ALA A 59 6.88 -4.44 32.91
C ALA A 59 5.86 -4.40 34.07
N LYS A 60 5.62 -3.24 34.69
CA LYS A 60 4.61 -3.04 35.72
C LYS A 60 3.25 -2.62 35.17
N MET A 61 3.17 -2.31 33.88
CA MET A 61 1.89 -1.99 33.24
C MET A 61 1.05 -3.24 33.12
N THR A 62 -0.26 -3.07 33.24
CA THR A 62 -1.24 -4.16 33.06
C THR A 62 -1.94 -4.00 31.73
N PHE A 63 -2.05 -5.10 30.99
CA PHE A 63 -2.72 -5.19 29.70
C PHE A 63 -3.70 -6.37 29.73
N ASP A 64 -4.76 -6.29 28.94
CA ASP A 64 -5.63 -7.45 28.65
C ASP A 64 -4.87 -8.49 27.81
N GLY A 65 -3.97 -8.01 26.95
CA GLY A 65 -2.97 -8.79 26.25
C GLY A 65 -1.69 -8.95 27.06
N HIS A 66 -0.54 -8.88 26.38
CA HIS A 66 0.75 -8.94 27.06
C HIS A 66 1.84 -8.12 26.35
N LEU A 67 2.82 -7.67 27.11
CA LEU A 67 4.01 -7.00 26.63
C LEU A 67 5.20 -7.98 26.71
N SER A 68 5.77 -8.34 25.57
CA SER A 68 6.93 -9.24 25.48
C SER A 68 8.22 -8.42 25.37
N PHE A 69 9.24 -8.83 26.12
CA PHE A 69 10.60 -8.26 26.04
C PHE A 69 11.60 -9.25 25.42
N ASP A 70 11.17 -10.46 25.22
CA ASP A 70 11.92 -11.56 24.65
C ASP A 70 11.26 -11.98 23.34
N GLN A 71 12.01 -12.60 22.42
CA GLN A 71 11.53 -13.03 21.11
C GLN A 71 11.00 -11.86 20.23
N VAL A 72 11.70 -10.73 20.28
CA VAL A 72 11.33 -9.50 19.56
C VAL A 72 11.91 -9.44 18.13
N GLU A 73 12.71 -10.43 17.76
CA GLU A 73 13.47 -10.48 16.50
C GLU A 73 12.57 -10.45 15.26
N ASN A 74 11.40 -11.08 15.33
CA ASN A 74 10.44 -11.07 14.22
C ASN A 74 9.85 -9.68 13.97
N ALA A 75 9.80 -8.84 14.99
CA ALA A 75 9.34 -7.46 14.89
C ALA A 75 10.45 -6.49 14.41
N ALA A 76 11.69 -6.96 14.34
CA ALA A 76 12.86 -6.19 13.90
C ALA A 76 13.08 -6.20 12.39
N LYS A 77 12.20 -6.82 11.62
CA LYS A 77 12.30 -6.90 10.15
C LYS A 77 10.93 -6.74 9.51
N ASP A 78 10.92 -6.32 8.25
CA ASP A 78 9.73 -6.23 7.42
C ASP A 78 9.95 -6.96 6.07
N PHE A 79 8.93 -6.94 5.20
CA PHE A 79 9.02 -7.54 3.86
C PHE A 79 10.13 -6.90 3.03
N GLY A 80 10.34 -5.59 3.14
CA GLY A 80 11.43 -4.90 2.44
C GLY A 80 12.80 -5.46 2.76
N ASN A 81 12.97 -6.04 3.94
CA ASN A 81 14.18 -6.72 4.43
C ASN A 81 15.48 -5.92 4.22
N ARG A 82 15.36 -4.58 4.35
CA ARG A 82 16.47 -3.63 4.18
C ARG A 82 17.00 -3.11 5.51
N TYR A 83 16.15 -3.04 6.51
CA TYR A 83 16.45 -2.52 7.84
C TYR A 83 16.09 -3.56 8.88
N HIS A 84 16.92 -3.64 9.92
CA HIS A 84 16.67 -4.51 11.08
C HIS A 84 16.73 -3.65 12.34
N LEU A 85 15.58 -3.09 12.74
CA LEU A 85 15.46 -2.15 13.85
C LEU A 85 14.92 -2.90 15.07
N MET A 86 15.83 -3.35 15.96
CA MET A 86 15.49 -4.13 17.14
C MET A 86 14.64 -3.32 18.12
N PRO A 87 13.39 -3.72 18.42
CA PRO A 87 12.58 -3.06 19.42
C PRO A 87 12.98 -3.48 20.84
N SER A 88 12.65 -2.64 21.82
CA SER A 88 12.79 -2.96 23.24
C SER A 88 11.70 -3.88 23.76
N ALA A 89 10.52 -3.83 23.15
CA ALA A 89 9.39 -4.68 23.50
C ALA A 89 8.40 -4.83 22.33
N VAL A 90 7.59 -5.89 22.39
CA VAL A 90 6.44 -6.09 21.49
C VAL A 90 5.19 -6.20 22.35
N LEU A 91 4.21 -5.32 22.09
CA LEU A 91 2.87 -5.42 22.67
C LEU A 91 2.00 -6.31 21.78
N HIS A 92 1.41 -7.33 22.37
CA HIS A 92 0.38 -8.18 21.77
C HIS A 92 -0.98 -7.81 22.36
N PRO A 93 -1.69 -6.81 21.78
CA PRO A 93 -2.92 -6.30 22.36
C PRO A 93 -4.08 -7.29 22.21
N LYS A 94 -4.91 -7.40 23.26
CA LYS A 94 -6.22 -8.05 23.19
C LYS A 94 -7.37 -7.06 23.21
N SER A 95 -7.09 -5.81 23.56
CA SER A 95 -8.07 -4.72 23.54
C SER A 95 -7.47 -3.45 22.96
N VAL A 96 -8.35 -2.53 22.54
CA VAL A 96 -7.94 -1.19 22.11
C VAL A 96 -7.35 -0.38 23.27
N SER A 97 -7.78 -0.70 24.50
CA SER A 97 -7.24 -0.09 25.72
C SER A 97 -5.77 -0.40 25.92
N ASP A 98 -5.30 -1.57 25.53
CA ASP A 98 -3.88 -1.94 25.59
C ASP A 98 -3.04 -0.98 24.74
N ILE A 99 -3.50 -0.70 23.52
CA ILE A 99 -2.85 0.24 22.60
C ILE A 99 -2.90 1.66 23.15
N SER A 100 -4.05 2.09 23.64
CA SER A 100 -4.23 3.40 24.29
C SER A 100 -3.27 3.60 25.46
N ASN A 101 -3.15 2.59 26.34
CA ASN A 101 -2.35 2.66 27.54
C ASN A 101 -0.85 2.77 27.24
N ILE A 102 -0.32 1.99 26.29
CA ILE A 102 1.11 2.08 25.95
C ILE A 102 1.43 3.42 25.26
N ILE A 103 0.56 3.91 24.38
CA ILE A 103 0.75 5.20 23.73
C ILE A 103 0.73 6.33 24.76
N ARG A 104 -0.25 6.33 25.67
CA ARG A 104 -0.35 7.32 26.74
C ARG A 104 0.89 7.30 27.64
N TYR A 105 1.35 6.12 28.04
CA TYR A 105 2.56 5.97 28.82
C TYR A 105 3.76 6.62 28.16
N ILE A 106 3.99 6.35 26.86
CA ILE A 106 5.11 6.94 26.12
C ILE A 106 4.91 8.45 25.92
N PHE A 107 3.69 8.91 25.66
CA PHE A 107 3.39 10.33 25.58
C PHE A 107 3.69 11.09 26.88
N ASP A 108 3.36 10.49 28.04
CA ASP A 108 3.58 11.09 29.35
C ASP A 108 5.06 11.11 29.76
N LEU A 109 5.93 10.30 29.16
CA LEU A 109 7.39 10.40 29.31
C LEU A 109 7.95 11.71 28.71
N GLY A 110 7.19 12.37 27.82
CA GLY A 110 7.51 13.65 27.21
C GLY A 110 8.58 13.58 26.12
N LEU A 111 8.94 14.76 25.61
CA LEU A 111 9.85 14.93 24.45
C LEU A 111 11.31 14.50 24.72
N THR A 112 11.67 14.27 25.97
CA THR A 112 13.01 13.77 26.34
C THR A 112 13.11 12.25 26.19
N SER A 113 11.98 11.57 25.97
CA SER A 113 11.95 10.15 25.67
C SER A 113 12.29 9.91 24.20
N GLU A 114 13.27 9.07 23.94
CA GLU A 114 13.63 8.60 22.60
C GLU A 114 12.79 7.40 22.15
N LEU A 115 11.81 6.98 22.95
CA LEU A 115 10.96 5.82 22.64
C LEU A 115 10.01 6.14 21.50
N THR A 116 10.04 5.27 20.51
CA THR A 116 9.12 5.29 19.37
C THR A 116 8.12 4.15 19.44
N ILE A 117 7.00 4.30 18.74
CA ILE A 117 5.98 3.24 18.57
C ILE A 117 5.81 2.99 17.08
N ALA A 118 5.72 1.70 16.71
CA ALA A 118 5.29 1.30 15.39
C ALA A 118 4.13 0.30 15.48
N ALA A 119 3.06 0.54 14.74
CA ALA A 119 2.02 -0.45 14.52
C ALA A 119 2.47 -1.42 13.42
N ARG A 120 2.49 -2.71 13.72
CA ARG A 120 2.85 -3.77 12.81
C ARG A 120 1.66 -4.67 12.53
N GLY A 121 1.16 -4.65 11.29
CA GLY A 121 0.26 -5.68 10.78
C GLY A 121 1.07 -6.90 10.31
N HIS A 122 0.87 -7.35 9.08
CA HIS A 122 1.60 -8.49 8.49
C HIS A 122 3.10 -8.21 8.23
N GLY A 123 3.58 -7.04 8.60
CA GLY A 123 4.98 -6.65 8.43
C GLY A 123 5.40 -6.44 6.97
N HIS A 124 4.48 -6.05 6.11
CA HIS A 124 4.71 -5.90 4.67
C HIS A 124 5.18 -4.49 4.27
N SER A 125 5.73 -3.72 5.21
CA SER A 125 6.41 -2.45 4.90
C SER A 125 7.73 -2.70 4.18
N LEU A 126 8.25 -1.66 3.51
CA LEU A 126 9.40 -1.78 2.61
C LEU A 126 10.69 -1.18 3.18
N GLN A 127 10.57 -0.28 4.16
CA GLN A 127 11.69 0.53 4.63
C GLN A 127 11.64 0.76 6.15
N GLY A 128 11.23 -0.26 6.91
CA GLY A 128 11.24 -0.22 8.38
C GLY A 128 10.02 0.47 9.02
N GLN A 129 8.97 0.85 8.26
CA GLN A 129 7.84 1.60 8.81
C GLN A 129 7.07 0.82 9.88
N SER A 130 7.11 -0.50 9.85
CA SER A 130 6.49 -1.38 10.87
C SER A 130 7.45 -1.79 11.99
N GLN A 131 8.61 -1.14 12.10
CA GLN A 131 9.66 -1.42 13.08
C GLN A 131 9.87 -0.21 14.00
N ALA A 132 10.43 -0.41 15.19
CA ALA A 132 10.72 0.65 16.15
C ALA A 132 12.07 0.38 16.82
N TYR A 133 13.12 1.09 16.41
CA TYR A 133 14.44 0.95 17.03
C TYR A 133 14.41 1.33 18.51
N GLN A 134 14.77 0.38 19.39
CA GLN A 134 14.71 0.53 20.85
C GLN A 134 13.35 1.00 21.40
N GLY A 135 12.30 1.02 20.56
CA GLY A 135 10.94 1.41 20.89
C GLY A 135 10.02 0.23 21.17
N VAL A 136 8.74 0.44 20.99
CA VAL A 136 7.69 -0.59 21.15
C VAL A 136 7.02 -0.86 19.82
N VAL A 137 7.02 -2.13 19.38
CA VAL A 137 6.20 -2.57 18.26
C VAL A 137 4.87 -3.09 18.80
N ILE A 138 3.77 -2.66 18.20
CA ILE A 138 2.42 -3.17 18.50
C ILE A 138 2.06 -4.18 17.42
N ASP A 139 1.93 -5.45 17.81
CA ASP A 139 1.50 -6.54 16.94
C ASP A 139 -0.02 -6.46 16.73
N MET A 140 -0.42 -5.80 15.65
CA MET A 140 -1.83 -5.55 15.34
C MET A 140 -2.60 -6.82 14.98
N GLU A 141 -1.94 -7.88 14.51
CA GLU A 141 -2.61 -9.16 14.24
C GLU A 141 -3.10 -9.86 15.53
N SER A 142 -2.55 -9.49 16.68
CA SER A 142 -3.02 -9.95 17.98
C SER A 142 -4.34 -9.31 18.41
N LEU A 143 -4.69 -8.15 17.82
CA LEU A 143 -5.95 -7.45 18.09
C LEU A 143 -7.10 -8.13 17.32
N ARG A 144 -7.89 -8.97 18.02
CA ARG A 144 -9.02 -9.72 17.44
C ARG A 144 -10.38 -9.12 17.78
N VAL A 145 -10.40 -7.88 18.22
CA VAL A 145 -11.63 -7.17 18.57
C VAL A 145 -11.78 -5.89 17.74
N PRO A 146 -13.00 -5.63 17.23
CA PRO A 146 -14.17 -6.50 17.28
C PRO A 146 -14.02 -7.73 16.40
N GLU A 147 -14.74 -8.81 16.72
CA GLU A 147 -14.99 -9.88 15.75
C GLU A 147 -15.72 -9.33 14.54
N MET A 148 -15.53 -9.96 13.37
CA MET A 148 -16.21 -9.53 12.13
C MET A 148 -17.73 -9.52 12.32
N ARG A 149 -18.35 -8.36 12.08
CA ARG A 149 -19.80 -8.15 12.12
C ARG A 149 -20.30 -7.64 10.79
N PHE A 150 -21.19 -8.39 10.16
CA PHE A 150 -21.78 -8.05 8.88
C PHE A 150 -23.10 -7.33 9.08
N HIS A 151 -23.23 -6.18 8.45
CA HIS A 151 -24.45 -5.38 8.40
C HIS A 151 -25.04 -5.49 7.00
N ILE A 152 -26.14 -6.22 6.91
CA ILE A 152 -26.84 -6.49 5.64
C ILE A 152 -27.99 -5.49 5.47
N GLY A 153 -28.08 -4.85 4.31
CA GLY A 153 -29.10 -3.86 4.02
C GLY A 153 -28.85 -3.21 2.65
N GLU A 154 -29.41 -2.04 2.43
CA GLU A 154 -29.24 -1.28 1.18
C GLU A 154 -27.75 -0.90 0.94
N HIS A 155 -27.03 -0.59 2.02
CA HIS A 155 -25.60 -0.28 2.00
C HIS A 155 -24.85 -1.27 2.90
N PRO A 156 -24.59 -2.51 2.42
CA PRO A 156 -23.97 -3.53 3.26
C PRO A 156 -22.51 -3.16 3.58
N PHE A 157 -22.09 -3.49 4.80
CA PHE A 157 -20.71 -3.30 5.24
C PHE A 157 -20.31 -4.35 6.28
N VAL A 158 -19.00 -4.47 6.51
CA VAL A 158 -18.44 -5.31 7.56
C VAL A 158 -17.62 -4.46 8.52
N GLU A 159 -17.86 -4.62 9.82
CA GLU A 159 -16.99 -4.12 10.88
C GLU A 159 -15.92 -5.14 11.20
N VAL A 160 -14.66 -4.70 11.19
CA VAL A 160 -13.51 -5.57 11.42
C VAL A 160 -12.46 -4.90 12.29
N SER A 161 -11.66 -5.71 13.00
CA SER A 161 -10.41 -5.25 13.59
C SER A 161 -9.42 -4.79 12.50
N ALA A 162 -8.65 -3.75 12.77
CA ALA A 162 -7.59 -3.31 11.86
C ALA A 162 -6.44 -4.32 11.71
N GLY A 163 -6.30 -5.27 12.64
CA GLY A 163 -5.37 -6.40 12.56
C GLY A 163 -5.87 -7.58 11.72
N GLU A 164 -7.11 -7.52 11.20
CA GLU A 164 -7.66 -8.57 10.36
C GLU A 164 -7.04 -8.56 8.96
N LEU A 165 -6.85 -9.75 8.38
CA LEU A 165 -6.34 -9.90 7.02
C LEU A 165 -7.46 -9.81 5.98
N TRP A 166 -7.20 -9.19 4.84
CA TRP A 166 -8.18 -9.08 3.75
C TRP A 166 -8.64 -10.42 3.21
N ILE A 167 -7.78 -11.44 3.19
CA ILE A 167 -8.17 -12.79 2.77
C ILE A 167 -9.26 -13.39 3.67
N ASN A 168 -9.22 -13.15 4.97
CA ASN A 168 -10.24 -13.62 5.90
C ASN A 168 -11.57 -12.89 5.68
N ILE A 169 -11.51 -11.58 5.39
CA ILE A 169 -12.69 -10.78 5.04
C ILE A 169 -13.32 -11.31 3.75
N LEU A 170 -12.52 -11.62 2.74
CA LEU A 170 -13.01 -12.25 1.50
C LEU A 170 -13.78 -13.53 1.79
N HIS A 171 -13.16 -14.48 2.49
CA HIS A 171 -13.77 -15.77 2.79
C HIS A 171 -15.07 -15.65 3.60
N GLU A 172 -15.09 -14.76 4.60
CA GLU A 172 -16.27 -14.55 5.43
C GLU A 172 -17.40 -13.79 4.71
N SER A 173 -17.05 -12.85 3.84
CA SER A 173 -18.00 -12.11 3.02
C SER A 173 -18.69 -13.01 1.99
N LEU A 174 -17.91 -13.86 1.33
CA LEU A 174 -18.43 -14.79 0.30
C LEU A 174 -19.47 -15.78 0.83
N LYS A 175 -19.38 -16.19 2.10
CA LYS A 175 -20.41 -17.02 2.75
C LYS A 175 -21.78 -16.34 2.79
N ARG A 176 -21.82 -15.01 2.57
CA ARG A 176 -23.01 -14.15 2.57
C ARG A 176 -23.36 -13.62 1.17
N GLY A 177 -22.64 -14.08 0.14
CA GLY A 177 -22.77 -13.58 -1.23
C GLY A 177 -22.30 -12.14 -1.40
N LEU A 178 -21.42 -11.66 -0.54
CA LEU A 178 -20.89 -10.29 -0.54
C LEU A 178 -19.36 -10.28 -0.66
N ALA A 179 -18.80 -9.15 -1.08
CA ALA A 179 -17.37 -8.89 -1.11
C ALA A 179 -17.07 -7.40 -0.94
N PRO A 180 -15.93 -6.99 -0.38
CA PRO A 180 -15.42 -5.62 -0.47
C PRO A 180 -15.34 -5.13 -1.91
N LYS A 181 -15.64 -3.85 -2.12
CA LYS A 181 -15.65 -3.21 -3.46
C LYS A 181 -14.26 -3.01 -4.05
N SER A 182 -13.26 -2.82 -3.19
CA SER A 182 -11.89 -2.53 -3.62
C SER A 182 -10.89 -3.40 -2.86
N TRP A 183 -9.87 -3.85 -3.56
CA TRP A 183 -8.86 -4.79 -3.09
C TRP A 183 -7.45 -4.23 -3.32
N THR A 184 -6.48 -4.83 -2.64
CA THR A 184 -5.07 -4.79 -3.03
C THR A 184 -4.73 -6.07 -3.79
N ASP A 185 -3.64 -6.09 -4.52
CA ASP A 185 -3.19 -7.29 -5.24
C ASP A 185 -2.81 -8.45 -4.32
N TYR A 186 -2.38 -8.15 -3.11
CA TYR A 186 -1.97 -9.12 -2.11
C TYR A 186 -2.91 -9.05 -0.91
N LEU A 187 -3.66 -10.13 -0.67
CA LEU A 187 -4.72 -10.17 0.34
C LEU A 187 -4.25 -10.57 1.73
N HIS A 188 -3.00 -11.05 1.88
CA HIS A 188 -2.43 -11.38 3.18
C HIS A 188 -1.82 -10.13 3.84
N LEU A 189 -2.54 -9.01 3.75
CA LEU A 189 -2.23 -7.74 4.41
C LEU A 189 -3.34 -7.42 5.41
N THR A 190 -2.98 -6.68 6.47
CA THR A 190 -3.96 -6.22 7.46
C THR A 190 -4.71 -4.99 6.96
N VAL A 191 -5.97 -4.87 7.39
CA VAL A 191 -6.85 -3.74 7.09
C VAL A 191 -6.18 -2.41 7.47
N GLY A 192 -5.70 -2.28 8.72
CA GLY A 192 -5.08 -1.04 9.18
C GLY A 192 -3.84 -0.65 8.39
N GLY A 193 -3.04 -1.64 7.95
CA GLY A 193 -1.85 -1.42 7.14
C GLY A 193 -2.19 -0.85 5.76
N THR A 194 -3.14 -1.44 5.05
CA THR A 194 -3.51 -0.98 3.71
C THR A 194 -4.25 0.36 3.75
N LEU A 195 -5.16 0.57 4.72
CA LEU A 195 -5.87 1.84 4.86
C LEU A 195 -4.96 3.01 5.29
N SER A 196 -3.84 2.72 5.95
CA SER A 196 -2.82 3.74 6.23
C SER A 196 -2.05 4.19 4.97
N ASN A 197 -2.13 3.42 3.89
CA ASN A 197 -1.43 3.71 2.63
C ASN A 197 -2.38 4.18 1.51
N ALA A 198 -3.30 3.40 1.07
CA ALA A 198 -4.44 3.72 0.20
C ALA A 198 -5.16 2.42 -0.22
N GLY A 199 -4.42 1.37 -0.56
CA GLY A 199 -4.97 0.13 -1.09
C GLY A 199 -5.44 0.28 -2.53
N ILE A 200 -4.50 0.51 -3.46
CA ILE A 200 -4.75 0.66 -4.90
C ILE A 200 -4.52 -0.68 -5.60
N SER A 201 -5.39 -1.03 -6.55
CA SER A 201 -5.29 -2.17 -7.45
C SER A 201 -6.15 -1.92 -8.69
N GLY A 202 -6.25 -2.88 -9.59
CA GLY A 202 -6.93 -2.75 -10.88
C GLY A 202 -8.41 -2.40 -10.86
N GLN A 203 -9.08 -2.35 -9.71
CA GLN A 203 -10.46 -1.85 -9.56
C GLN A 203 -10.53 -0.35 -9.25
N ALA A 204 -9.40 0.29 -8.95
CA ALA A 204 -9.38 1.67 -8.45
C ALA A 204 -9.92 2.70 -9.45
N PHE A 205 -9.90 2.40 -10.74
CA PHE A 205 -10.51 3.25 -11.77
C PHE A 205 -12.04 3.33 -11.65
N ARG A 206 -12.69 2.36 -11.02
CA ARG A 206 -14.15 2.25 -10.88
C ARG A 206 -14.62 2.55 -9.46
N HIS A 207 -13.99 1.93 -8.47
CA HIS A 207 -14.42 1.95 -7.07
C HIS A 207 -13.57 2.85 -6.18
N GLY A 208 -12.53 3.48 -6.72
CA GLY A 208 -11.49 4.12 -5.92
C GLY A 208 -10.61 3.11 -5.16
N PRO A 209 -9.58 3.58 -4.46
CA PRO A 209 -8.77 2.75 -3.58
C PRO A 209 -9.57 2.24 -2.38
N GLN A 210 -8.99 1.34 -1.58
CA GLN A 210 -9.67 0.82 -0.38
C GLN A 210 -10.10 1.94 0.58
N ILE A 211 -9.31 3.01 0.71
CA ILE A 211 -9.63 4.16 1.59
C ILE A 211 -10.93 4.87 1.21
N ASP A 212 -11.38 4.80 -0.03
CA ASP A 212 -12.65 5.39 -0.49
C ASP A 212 -13.87 4.55 -0.10
N ASN A 213 -13.65 3.30 0.30
CA ASN A 213 -14.69 2.31 0.59
C ASN A 213 -14.82 2.03 2.09
N VAL A 214 -14.53 3.04 2.92
CA VAL A 214 -14.63 3.00 4.38
C VAL A 214 -15.72 3.94 4.84
N TYR A 215 -16.59 3.48 5.74
CA TYR A 215 -17.65 4.30 6.33
C TYR A 215 -17.23 4.92 7.67
N GLN A 216 -16.51 4.17 8.49
CA GLN A 216 -16.15 4.60 9.83
C GLN A 216 -14.83 3.94 10.26
N LEU A 217 -14.07 4.64 11.07
CA LEU A 217 -12.85 4.14 11.72
C LEU A 217 -12.93 4.33 13.23
N GLN A 218 -12.21 3.50 13.97
CA GLN A 218 -11.77 3.78 15.32
C GLN A 218 -10.24 3.92 15.31
N VAL A 219 -9.75 4.97 15.92
CA VAL A 219 -8.34 5.37 15.89
C VAL A 219 -7.85 5.63 17.30
N VAL A 220 -6.65 5.17 17.63
CA VAL A 220 -5.92 5.61 18.83
C VAL A 220 -4.95 6.69 18.40
N THR A 221 -5.16 7.92 18.91
CA THR A 221 -4.32 9.08 18.60
C THR A 221 -2.97 9.00 19.30
N GLY A 222 -2.01 9.84 18.90
CA GLY A 222 -0.69 9.94 19.55
C GLY A 222 -0.71 10.34 21.04
N ARG A 223 -1.88 10.73 21.57
CA ARG A 223 -2.11 10.96 23.01
C ARG A 223 -2.78 9.79 23.71
N GLY A 224 -2.96 8.66 23.03
CA GLY A 224 -3.66 7.51 23.56
C GLY A 224 -5.19 7.69 23.67
N GLN A 225 -5.79 8.69 23.02
CA GLN A 225 -7.23 8.86 22.98
C GLN A 225 -7.83 7.91 21.95
N ILE A 226 -8.87 7.17 22.34
CA ILE A 226 -9.65 6.34 21.43
C ILE A 226 -10.76 7.20 20.84
N VAL A 227 -10.73 7.38 19.51
CA VAL A 227 -11.65 8.26 18.78
C VAL A 227 -12.33 7.48 17.66
N THR A 228 -13.66 7.57 17.58
CA THR A 228 -14.42 7.14 16.41
C THR A 228 -14.49 8.30 15.43
N CYS A 229 -14.29 8.04 14.14
CA CYS A 229 -14.34 9.06 13.09
C CYS A 229 -14.96 8.51 11.80
N SER A 230 -15.64 9.41 11.07
CA SER A 230 -16.33 9.14 9.80
C SER A 230 -16.44 10.44 8.99
N GLU A 231 -17.15 10.40 7.86
CA GLU A 231 -17.48 11.62 7.09
C GLU A 231 -18.31 12.64 7.91
N GLU A 232 -19.01 12.19 8.96
CA GLU A 232 -19.95 13.01 9.74
C GLU A 232 -19.41 13.33 11.14
N GLU A 233 -18.48 12.52 11.67
CA GLU A 233 -17.95 12.64 13.01
C GLU A 233 -16.41 12.64 12.98
N ASN A 234 -15.76 13.63 13.62
CA ASN A 234 -14.30 13.78 13.64
C ASN A 234 -13.68 13.68 12.24
N THR A 235 -14.31 14.33 11.27
CA THR A 235 -14.07 14.25 9.82
C THR A 235 -12.61 14.50 9.46
N ASP A 236 -11.97 15.50 10.09
CA ASP A 236 -10.56 15.82 9.83
C ASP A 236 -9.63 14.65 10.21
N LEU A 237 -9.90 13.98 11.33
CA LEU A 237 -9.13 12.78 11.72
C LEU A 237 -9.40 11.62 10.75
N PHE A 238 -10.66 11.44 10.32
CA PHE A 238 -11.02 10.40 9.37
C PHE A 238 -10.22 10.51 8.07
N HIS A 239 -10.20 11.69 7.47
CA HIS A 239 -9.44 11.93 6.24
C HIS A 239 -7.92 11.93 6.47
N ALA A 240 -7.46 12.37 7.65
CA ALA A 240 -6.05 12.39 7.96
C ALA A 240 -5.45 10.98 8.06
N VAL A 241 -6.14 10.02 8.68
CA VAL A 241 -5.59 8.67 8.87
C VAL A 241 -5.70 7.79 7.64
N LEU A 242 -6.69 8.04 6.76
CA LEU A 242 -6.84 7.33 5.48
C LEU A 242 -5.76 7.79 4.50
N GLY A 243 -4.80 6.91 4.20
CA GLY A 243 -3.63 7.23 3.39
C GLY A 243 -2.57 8.08 4.12
N GLY A 244 -2.72 8.29 5.43
CA GLY A 244 -1.86 9.17 6.24
C GLY A 244 -0.56 8.54 6.73
N LEU A 245 -0.16 7.38 6.21
CA LEU A 245 1.09 6.67 6.51
C LEU A 245 1.31 6.42 8.02
N GLY A 246 0.21 6.26 8.79
CA GLY A 246 0.27 6.04 10.24
C GLY A 246 0.63 7.27 11.09
N GLN A 247 0.77 8.45 10.50
CA GLN A 247 1.26 9.64 11.20
C GLN A 247 0.23 10.29 12.14
N PHE A 248 -1.06 10.05 11.92
CA PHE A 248 -2.14 10.72 12.67
C PHE A 248 -2.78 9.83 13.74
N GLY A 249 -2.38 8.58 13.83
CA GLY A 249 -2.86 7.62 14.82
C GLY A 249 -2.86 6.19 14.29
N ILE A 250 -3.19 5.26 15.16
CA ILE A 250 -3.26 3.84 14.87
C ILE A 250 -4.72 3.45 14.65
N ILE A 251 -5.06 2.99 13.45
CA ILE A 251 -6.39 2.46 13.14
C ILE A 251 -6.55 1.14 13.91
N THR A 252 -7.65 1.00 14.65
CA THR A 252 -7.96 -0.20 15.44
C THR A 252 -9.19 -0.93 14.97
N LYS A 253 -10.13 -0.24 14.31
CA LYS A 253 -11.34 -0.81 13.71
C LYS A 253 -11.69 -0.07 12.43
N ALA A 254 -12.27 -0.78 11.45
CA ALA A 254 -12.83 -0.19 10.24
C ALA A 254 -14.20 -0.79 9.90
N SER A 255 -15.08 0.03 9.32
CA SER A 255 -16.33 -0.37 8.68
C SER A 255 -16.15 -0.28 7.17
N ILE A 256 -16.09 -1.43 6.48
CA ILE A 256 -15.71 -1.55 5.06
C ILE A 256 -16.95 -1.82 4.24
N ALA A 257 -17.16 -1.04 3.18
CA ALA A 257 -18.28 -1.19 2.24
C ALA A 257 -18.21 -2.53 1.49
N LEU A 258 -19.36 -3.16 1.33
CA LEU A 258 -19.53 -4.41 0.60
C LEU A 258 -20.46 -4.22 -0.60
N GLU A 259 -20.38 -5.17 -1.54
CA GLU A 259 -21.29 -5.31 -2.69
C GLU A 259 -21.58 -6.78 -2.96
N PRO A 260 -22.56 -7.12 -3.79
CA PRO A 260 -22.78 -8.50 -4.25
C PRO A 260 -21.52 -9.09 -4.88
N ALA A 261 -21.13 -10.28 -4.42
CA ALA A 261 -19.91 -10.92 -4.87
C ALA A 261 -20.11 -11.67 -6.18
N PRO A 262 -19.21 -11.53 -7.17
CA PRO A 262 -19.14 -12.45 -8.29
C PRO A 262 -18.62 -13.82 -7.83
N ARG A 263 -18.80 -14.84 -8.67
CA ARG A 263 -18.30 -16.19 -8.38
C ARG A 263 -17.12 -16.58 -9.24
N MET A 264 -17.14 -16.13 -10.50
CA MET A 264 -16.20 -16.51 -11.53
C MET A 264 -15.54 -15.30 -12.17
N VAL A 265 -14.40 -15.52 -12.77
CA VAL A 265 -13.59 -14.49 -13.43
C VAL A 265 -13.06 -15.02 -14.75
N LYS A 266 -13.36 -14.32 -15.84
CA LYS A 266 -12.61 -14.44 -17.10
C LYS A 266 -11.37 -13.55 -16.98
N TRP A 267 -10.23 -14.16 -16.84
CA TRP A 267 -8.93 -13.50 -16.68
C TRP A 267 -8.17 -13.53 -17.99
N ILE A 268 -7.85 -12.35 -18.51
CA ILE A 268 -7.39 -12.15 -19.87
C ILE A 268 -6.08 -11.37 -19.86
N ARG A 269 -5.16 -11.79 -20.71
CA ARG A 269 -3.89 -11.08 -20.96
C ARG A 269 -3.67 -10.96 -22.46
N ALA A 270 -3.16 -9.80 -22.88
CA ALA A 270 -2.79 -9.50 -24.26
C ALA A 270 -1.51 -8.69 -24.31
N LEU A 271 -0.67 -8.92 -25.33
CA LEU A 271 0.63 -8.26 -25.45
C LEU A 271 0.59 -7.15 -26.49
N TYR A 272 1.37 -6.10 -26.23
CA TYR A 272 1.61 -4.96 -27.10
C TYR A 272 3.12 -4.77 -27.29
N SER A 273 3.53 -4.37 -28.49
CA SER A 273 4.89 -3.93 -28.79
C SER A 273 5.01 -2.40 -28.84
N ASP A 274 3.90 -1.69 -28.98
CA ASP A 274 3.82 -0.23 -28.99
C ASP A 274 3.22 0.31 -27.69
N PHE A 275 3.95 1.22 -27.03
CA PHE A 275 3.56 1.79 -25.75
C PHE A 275 2.34 2.71 -25.88
N SER A 276 2.24 3.45 -26.98
CA SER A 276 1.11 4.37 -27.18
C SER A 276 -0.20 3.61 -27.42
N MET A 277 -0.16 2.52 -28.19
CA MET A 277 -1.33 1.65 -28.37
C MET A 277 -1.75 1.03 -27.04
N PHE A 278 -0.79 0.55 -26.25
CA PHE A 278 -1.05 -0.03 -24.93
C PHE A 278 -1.73 0.95 -23.98
N THR A 279 -1.19 2.17 -23.85
CA THR A 279 -1.75 3.19 -22.94
C THR A 279 -3.09 3.73 -23.44
N ASN A 280 -3.26 3.94 -24.76
CA ASN A 280 -4.52 4.37 -25.33
C ASN A 280 -5.63 3.36 -25.08
N ASP A 281 -5.35 2.07 -25.23
CA ASP A 281 -6.33 1.01 -24.97
C ASP A 281 -6.67 0.94 -23.47
N GLN A 282 -5.70 1.05 -22.58
CA GLN A 282 -5.95 1.12 -21.14
C GLN A 282 -6.83 2.32 -20.76
N GLU A 283 -6.52 3.52 -21.29
CA GLU A 283 -7.31 4.73 -21.05
C GLU A 283 -8.72 4.64 -21.62
N HIS A 284 -8.87 4.05 -22.80
CA HIS A 284 -10.18 3.76 -23.38
C HIS A 284 -11.01 2.87 -22.47
N LEU A 285 -10.42 1.79 -21.95
CA LEU A 285 -11.09 0.85 -21.07
C LEU A 285 -11.53 1.49 -19.74
N ILE A 286 -10.67 2.27 -19.07
CA ILE A 286 -11.04 2.88 -17.79
C ILE A 286 -12.08 3.99 -17.94
N SER A 287 -12.18 4.63 -19.11
CA SER A 287 -13.16 5.70 -19.39
C SER A 287 -14.53 5.17 -19.82
N SER A 288 -14.60 3.94 -20.29
CA SER A 288 -15.82 3.33 -20.83
C SER A 288 -16.81 2.94 -19.71
N ALA A 289 -18.10 3.22 -19.91
CA ALA A 289 -19.14 2.85 -18.95
C ALA A 289 -19.30 1.32 -18.86
N ASN A 290 -19.26 0.63 -20.02
CA ASN A 290 -19.20 -0.83 -20.09
C ASN A 290 -17.75 -1.24 -20.37
N THR A 291 -17.13 -1.91 -19.41
CA THR A 291 -15.73 -2.31 -19.49
C THR A 291 -15.45 -3.51 -18.58
N PHE A 292 -14.21 -3.91 -18.48
CA PHE A 292 -13.75 -4.92 -17.53
C PHE A 292 -13.90 -4.45 -16.08
N ASP A 293 -13.94 -5.38 -15.15
CA ASP A 293 -14.07 -5.11 -13.71
C ASP A 293 -12.72 -4.87 -13.04
N TYR A 294 -11.65 -5.32 -13.69
CA TYR A 294 -10.26 -5.17 -13.27
C TYR A 294 -9.40 -4.86 -14.49
N ILE A 295 -8.55 -3.84 -14.38
CA ILE A 295 -7.65 -3.40 -15.46
C ILE A 295 -6.29 -3.08 -14.85
N GLU A 296 -5.29 -3.84 -15.23
CA GLU A 296 -3.88 -3.61 -14.92
C GLU A 296 -3.00 -3.83 -16.15
N GLY A 297 -1.72 -3.75 -15.96
CA GLY A 297 -0.73 -4.12 -16.94
C GLY A 297 0.65 -4.20 -16.34
N PHE A 298 1.57 -4.77 -17.08
CA PHE A 298 2.96 -4.85 -16.67
C PHE A 298 3.91 -4.78 -17.87
N VAL A 299 5.13 -4.35 -17.59
CA VAL A 299 6.20 -4.21 -18.58
C VAL A 299 7.06 -5.47 -18.57
N ILE A 300 7.30 -6.06 -19.73
CA ILE A 300 8.15 -7.23 -19.92
C ILE A 300 9.47 -6.78 -20.55
N ILE A 301 10.50 -6.61 -19.73
CA ILE A 301 11.82 -6.13 -20.17
C ILE A 301 12.77 -7.30 -20.39
N ASN A 302 12.87 -8.19 -19.40
CA ASN A 302 13.68 -9.39 -19.50
C ASN A 302 12.80 -10.61 -19.78
N ARG A 303 12.88 -11.15 -20.98
CA ARG A 303 12.03 -12.23 -21.47
C ARG A 303 12.39 -13.62 -20.93
N THR A 304 13.56 -13.74 -20.30
CA THR A 304 14.08 -15.02 -19.79
C THR A 304 14.20 -15.07 -18.27
N GLY A 305 14.00 -13.95 -17.58
CA GLY A 305 14.17 -13.86 -16.13
C GLY A 305 13.06 -14.56 -15.34
N LEU A 306 13.48 -15.35 -14.36
CA LEU A 306 12.57 -16.08 -13.47
C LEU A 306 11.55 -15.15 -12.77
N LEU A 307 11.97 -13.95 -12.43
CA LEU A 307 11.15 -12.99 -11.71
C LEU A 307 10.16 -12.22 -12.60
N ASN A 308 10.45 -12.08 -13.89
CA ASN A 308 9.49 -11.47 -14.82
C ASN A 308 8.24 -12.31 -15.02
N ASN A 309 8.34 -13.60 -14.77
CA ASN A 309 7.26 -14.55 -14.99
C ASN A 309 6.43 -14.83 -13.74
N TRP A 310 6.76 -14.25 -12.57
CA TRP A 310 6.07 -14.62 -11.35
C TRP A 310 4.62 -14.12 -11.29
N ARG A 311 4.29 -13.04 -12.00
CA ARG A 311 2.90 -12.60 -12.20
C ARG A 311 2.25 -13.20 -13.46
N SER A 312 3.01 -13.51 -14.50
CA SER A 312 2.48 -14.04 -15.75
C SER A 312 2.33 -15.56 -15.77
N SER A 313 2.96 -16.28 -14.84
CA SER A 313 2.97 -17.75 -14.82
C SER A 313 1.95 -18.37 -13.86
N PHE A 314 0.83 -17.68 -13.62
CA PHE A 314 -0.21 -18.19 -12.72
C PHE A 314 -0.91 -19.44 -13.26
N ASN A 315 -0.96 -19.58 -14.57
CA ASN A 315 -1.48 -20.78 -15.20
C ASN A 315 -0.29 -21.56 -15.81
N PRO A 316 0.03 -22.79 -15.36
CA PRO A 316 1.06 -23.62 -15.97
C PRO A 316 0.81 -23.94 -17.46
N LYS A 317 -0.44 -23.74 -17.92
CA LYS A 317 -0.84 -23.90 -19.32
C LYS A 317 -0.73 -22.60 -20.12
N ASP A 318 -0.39 -21.49 -19.45
CA ASP A 318 -0.23 -20.20 -20.09
C ASP A 318 1.06 -20.20 -20.95
N PRO A 319 0.94 -20.15 -22.27
CA PRO A 319 2.07 -20.34 -23.17
C PRO A 319 2.95 -19.10 -23.31
N VAL A 320 2.69 -17.98 -22.56
CA VAL A 320 3.45 -16.75 -22.74
C VAL A 320 4.87 -16.90 -22.24
N GLN A 321 5.69 -17.48 -23.07
CA GLN A 321 7.10 -17.20 -23.04
C GLN A 321 7.34 -16.00 -23.95
N ALA A 322 7.56 -14.84 -23.36
CA ALA A 322 7.83 -13.61 -24.13
C ALA A 322 9.00 -13.77 -25.12
N SER A 323 9.85 -14.78 -24.93
CA SER A 323 10.87 -15.21 -25.88
C SER A 323 10.32 -15.61 -27.26
N GLN A 324 9.03 -15.98 -27.37
CA GLN A 324 8.39 -16.28 -28.65
C GLN A 324 8.19 -15.02 -29.52
N PHE A 325 8.23 -13.84 -28.91
CA PHE A 325 8.01 -12.54 -29.58
C PHE A 325 9.30 -11.72 -29.69
N THR A 326 10.44 -12.36 -29.87
CA THR A 326 11.74 -11.68 -30.02
C THR A 326 11.79 -10.71 -31.19
N SER A 327 10.96 -10.92 -32.22
CA SER A 327 10.86 -10.03 -33.39
C SER A 327 10.10 -8.72 -33.10
N GLU A 328 9.26 -8.69 -32.04
CA GLU A 328 8.37 -7.55 -31.72
C GLU A 328 9.07 -6.45 -30.90
N GLY A 329 10.38 -6.49 -30.79
CA GLY A 329 11.15 -5.49 -30.06
C GLY A 329 11.66 -5.99 -28.71
N ARG A 330 12.44 -5.15 -28.01
CA ARG A 330 13.08 -5.50 -26.74
C ARG A 330 12.11 -5.52 -25.57
N ILE A 331 11.15 -4.58 -25.56
CA ILE A 331 10.18 -4.39 -24.47
C ILE A 331 8.79 -4.73 -25.01
N LEU A 332 8.05 -5.49 -24.22
CA LEU A 332 6.63 -5.74 -24.46
C LEU A 332 5.82 -5.21 -23.27
N PHE A 333 4.58 -4.87 -23.53
CA PHE A 333 3.61 -4.43 -22.54
C PHE A 333 2.47 -5.45 -22.48
N CYS A 334 2.11 -5.88 -21.30
CA CYS A 334 1.01 -6.82 -21.13
C CYS A 334 -0.18 -6.09 -20.50
N LEU A 335 -1.28 -6.05 -21.21
CA LEU A 335 -2.58 -5.71 -20.66
C LEU A 335 -3.11 -6.92 -19.88
N GLU A 336 -3.48 -6.73 -18.63
CA GLU A 336 -4.13 -7.72 -17.78
C GLU A 336 -5.50 -7.19 -17.38
N VAL A 337 -6.55 -7.88 -17.79
CA VAL A 337 -7.93 -7.51 -17.51
C VAL A 337 -8.72 -8.69 -16.98
N ALA A 338 -9.76 -8.39 -16.21
CA ALA A 338 -10.69 -9.41 -15.74
C ALA A 338 -12.14 -8.95 -15.86
N LYS A 339 -13.00 -9.86 -16.27
CA LYS A 339 -14.45 -9.69 -16.28
C LYS A 339 -15.05 -10.64 -15.25
N TYR A 340 -15.76 -10.07 -14.29
CA TYR A 340 -16.43 -10.81 -13.23
C TYR A 340 -17.82 -11.24 -13.68
N PHE A 341 -18.25 -12.43 -13.28
CA PHE A 341 -19.57 -12.93 -13.63
C PHE A 341 -20.09 -13.96 -12.62
N THR A 342 -21.39 -14.19 -12.67
CA THR A 342 -22.04 -15.30 -11.99
C THR A 342 -22.35 -16.43 -12.98
N PRO A 343 -22.54 -17.67 -12.55
CA PRO A 343 -22.88 -18.77 -13.46
C PRO A 343 -24.12 -18.51 -14.32
N GLU A 344 -25.04 -17.67 -13.84
CA GLU A 344 -26.27 -17.28 -14.54
C GLU A 344 -25.99 -16.36 -15.74
N GLU A 345 -24.82 -15.67 -15.75
CA GLU A 345 -24.39 -14.76 -16.82
C GLU A 345 -23.48 -15.46 -17.85
N ALA A 346 -23.11 -16.72 -17.61
CA ALA A 346 -22.11 -17.45 -18.40
C ALA A 346 -22.42 -17.48 -19.91
N ASP A 347 -23.72 -17.52 -20.31
CA ASP A 347 -24.11 -17.59 -21.72
C ASP A 347 -23.79 -16.30 -22.51
N HIS A 348 -23.65 -15.16 -21.86
CA HIS A 348 -23.46 -13.85 -22.50
C HIS A 348 -22.06 -13.26 -22.30
N ILE A 349 -21.33 -13.74 -21.29
CA ILE A 349 -20.06 -13.16 -20.88
C ILE A 349 -18.99 -13.21 -21.99
N ASP A 350 -18.95 -14.29 -22.76
CA ASP A 350 -17.96 -14.44 -23.83
C ASP A 350 -18.21 -13.44 -24.96
N GLN A 351 -19.50 -13.19 -25.33
CA GLN A 351 -19.84 -12.17 -26.32
C GLN A 351 -19.52 -10.75 -25.84
N ASP A 352 -19.73 -10.45 -24.55
CA ASP A 352 -19.38 -9.16 -23.97
C ASP A 352 -17.85 -8.94 -24.00
N ILE A 353 -17.08 -9.98 -23.68
CA ILE A 353 -15.62 -9.95 -23.76
C ILE A 353 -15.15 -9.75 -25.19
N ASP A 354 -15.70 -10.49 -26.17
CA ASP A 354 -15.36 -10.34 -27.58
C ASP A 354 -15.62 -8.90 -28.07
N ASN A 355 -16.74 -8.30 -27.66
CA ASN A 355 -17.06 -6.91 -27.97
C ASN A 355 -16.03 -5.94 -27.36
N LEU A 356 -15.63 -6.14 -26.10
CA LEU A 356 -14.63 -5.31 -25.42
C LEU A 356 -13.24 -5.44 -26.05
N LEU A 357 -12.85 -6.64 -26.46
CA LEU A 357 -11.55 -6.92 -27.06
C LEU A 357 -11.45 -6.47 -28.53
N SER A 358 -12.58 -6.44 -29.25
CA SER A 358 -12.60 -6.15 -30.70
C SER A 358 -12.06 -4.77 -31.07
N GLY A 359 -12.11 -3.81 -30.12
CA GLY A 359 -11.61 -2.42 -30.31
C GLY A 359 -10.15 -2.22 -29.89
N LEU A 360 -9.48 -3.27 -29.37
CA LEU A 360 -8.13 -3.13 -28.84
C LEU A 360 -7.03 -3.48 -29.86
N ASN A 361 -5.88 -2.85 -29.69
CA ASN A 361 -4.75 -2.90 -30.66
C ASN A 361 -3.61 -3.84 -30.22
N TYR A 362 -3.91 -4.93 -29.54
CA TYR A 362 -2.91 -5.91 -29.11
C TYR A 362 -2.40 -6.78 -30.26
N ILE A 363 -1.28 -7.47 -30.06
CA ILE A 363 -0.73 -8.44 -31.01
C ILE A 363 -1.68 -9.66 -31.08
N GLY A 364 -2.40 -9.85 -32.17
CA GLY A 364 -3.53 -10.75 -32.31
C GLY A 364 -3.27 -12.22 -31.92
N SER A 365 -2.01 -12.68 -32.00
CA SER A 365 -1.63 -14.04 -31.58
C SER A 365 -1.35 -14.18 -30.08
N THR A 366 -1.56 -13.15 -29.28
CA THR A 366 -1.13 -13.09 -27.87
C THR A 366 -2.30 -12.97 -26.90
N LEU A 367 -3.49 -13.33 -27.31
CA LEU A 367 -4.64 -13.34 -26.42
C LEU A 367 -4.65 -14.64 -25.59
N PHE A 368 -4.54 -14.48 -24.27
CA PHE A 368 -4.56 -15.60 -23.32
C PHE A 368 -5.73 -15.41 -22.36
N LEU A 369 -6.66 -16.34 -22.41
CA LEU A 369 -7.86 -16.33 -21.60
C LEU A 369 -7.88 -17.54 -20.68
N SER A 370 -8.16 -17.31 -19.42
CA SER A 370 -8.42 -18.36 -18.43
C SER A 370 -9.67 -18.04 -17.62
N GLU A 371 -10.36 -19.08 -17.20
CA GLU A 371 -11.49 -18.98 -16.30
C GLU A 371 -11.10 -19.54 -14.95
N VAL A 372 -11.31 -18.75 -13.90
CA VAL A 372 -10.94 -19.09 -12.54
C VAL A 372 -12.03 -18.66 -11.56
N THR A 373 -12.00 -19.18 -10.35
CA THR A 373 -12.90 -18.67 -9.30
C THR A 373 -12.50 -17.25 -8.88
N TYR A 374 -13.45 -16.49 -8.35
CA TYR A 374 -13.17 -15.14 -7.85
C TYR A 374 -12.08 -15.14 -6.75
N VAL A 375 -12.08 -16.16 -5.89
CA VAL A 375 -11.05 -16.33 -4.85
C VAL A 375 -9.67 -16.58 -5.48
N ASP A 376 -9.57 -17.51 -6.45
CA ASP A 376 -8.30 -17.84 -7.08
C ASP A 376 -7.69 -16.63 -7.81
N PHE A 377 -8.55 -15.78 -8.42
CA PHE A 377 -8.10 -14.55 -9.05
C PHE A 377 -7.57 -13.55 -8.02
N LEU A 378 -8.30 -13.32 -6.94
CA LEU A 378 -7.90 -12.35 -5.92
C LEU A 378 -6.69 -12.81 -5.09
N ASP A 379 -6.57 -14.10 -4.81
CA ASP A 379 -5.46 -14.67 -4.02
C ASP A 379 -4.24 -15.10 -4.87
N ARG A 380 -4.20 -14.72 -6.15
CA ARG A 380 -3.16 -15.12 -7.12
C ARG A 380 -1.74 -14.76 -6.68
N VAL A 381 -1.56 -13.65 -5.95
CA VAL A 381 -0.23 -13.22 -5.50
C VAL A 381 0.29 -14.13 -4.38
N HIS A 382 -0.58 -14.62 -3.50
CA HIS A 382 -0.19 -15.58 -2.46
C HIS A 382 0.30 -16.92 -3.06
N VAL A 383 -0.33 -17.39 -4.13
CA VAL A 383 0.15 -18.57 -4.87
C VAL A 383 1.58 -18.36 -5.38
N SER A 384 1.91 -17.14 -5.80
CA SER A 384 3.26 -16.78 -6.23
C SER A 384 4.23 -16.65 -5.08
N GLU A 385 3.81 -16.09 -3.95
CA GLU A 385 4.58 -16.06 -2.71
C GLU A 385 5.02 -17.46 -2.30
N MET A 386 4.10 -18.42 -2.23
CA MET A 386 4.41 -19.79 -1.85
C MET A 386 5.50 -20.40 -2.72
N LYS A 387 5.43 -20.19 -4.05
CA LYS A 387 6.48 -20.65 -4.99
C LYS A 387 7.81 -19.94 -4.78
N LEU A 388 7.81 -18.67 -4.41
CA LEU A 388 9.04 -17.93 -4.13
C LEU A 388 9.65 -18.34 -2.79
N ARG A 389 8.83 -18.61 -1.76
CA ARG A 389 9.29 -19.16 -0.48
C ARG A 389 9.96 -20.52 -0.64
N GLU A 390 9.39 -21.43 -1.41
CA GLU A 390 9.99 -22.74 -1.73
C GLU A 390 11.40 -22.61 -2.36
N LYS A 391 11.65 -21.52 -3.08
CA LYS A 391 12.93 -21.22 -3.73
C LYS A 391 13.85 -20.34 -2.90
N GLY A 392 13.45 -19.91 -1.70
CA GLY A 392 14.19 -18.96 -0.88
C GLY A 392 14.30 -17.55 -1.47
N LEU A 393 13.38 -17.18 -2.36
CA LEU A 393 13.38 -15.89 -3.08
C LEU A 393 12.39 -14.87 -2.48
N TRP A 394 11.63 -15.24 -1.46
CA TRP A 394 10.70 -14.34 -0.78
C TRP A 394 11.37 -13.56 0.36
N GLU A 395 12.39 -14.12 0.99
CA GLU A 395 13.07 -13.50 2.14
C GLU A 395 14.32 -12.67 1.73
N VAL A 396 14.44 -12.32 0.45
CA VAL A 396 15.51 -11.44 -0.04
C VAL A 396 15.13 -9.96 0.13
N PRO A 397 16.08 -8.99 0.06
CA PRO A 397 15.72 -7.57 0.09
C PRO A 397 14.83 -7.15 -1.10
N HIS A 398 13.81 -6.36 -0.81
CA HIS A 398 12.83 -5.84 -1.78
C HIS A 398 12.86 -4.31 -1.85
N PRO A 399 13.80 -3.70 -2.58
CA PRO A 399 13.86 -2.24 -2.75
C PRO A 399 12.83 -1.76 -3.79
N TRP A 400 11.54 -1.96 -3.50
CA TRP A 400 10.46 -1.54 -4.38
C TRP A 400 10.40 -0.03 -4.51
N LEU A 401 10.01 0.42 -5.70
CA LEU A 401 9.73 1.83 -6.00
C LEU A 401 8.37 1.94 -6.66
N ASN A 402 7.48 2.69 -6.03
CA ASN A 402 6.11 2.91 -6.52
C ASN A 402 5.90 4.38 -6.83
N LEU A 403 5.37 4.68 -8.01
CA LEU A 403 5.20 6.02 -8.55
C LEU A 403 3.77 6.23 -9.04
N LEU A 404 3.29 7.46 -8.92
CA LEU A 404 2.07 7.94 -9.55
C LEU A 404 2.48 8.95 -10.62
N VAL A 405 2.35 8.55 -11.87
CA VAL A 405 2.83 9.31 -13.04
C VAL A 405 1.63 9.96 -13.74
N PRO A 406 1.56 11.30 -13.85
CA PRO A 406 0.50 11.97 -14.58
C PRO A 406 0.35 11.41 -16.01
N ARG A 407 -0.86 11.39 -16.53
CA ARG A 407 -1.15 10.97 -17.91
C ARG A 407 -0.31 11.74 -18.93
N SER A 408 -0.18 13.05 -18.75
CA SER A 408 0.61 13.90 -19.63
C SER A 408 2.10 13.55 -19.67
N SER A 409 2.63 12.93 -18.60
CA SER A 409 4.05 12.62 -18.45
C SER A 409 4.39 11.14 -18.72
N ILE A 410 3.40 10.28 -18.97
CA ILE A 410 3.64 8.83 -19.04
C ILE A 410 4.52 8.41 -20.23
N HIS A 411 4.41 9.11 -21.36
CA HIS A 411 5.22 8.81 -22.54
C HIS A 411 6.68 9.25 -22.37
N GLU A 412 6.92 10.45 -21.82
CA GLU A 412 8.27 10.92 -21.49
C GLU A 412 8.91 10.01 -20.43
N PHE A 413 8.13 9.63 -19.42
CA PHE A 413 8.56 8.65 -18.41
C PHE A 413 8.97 7.32 -19.04
N ALA A 414 8.14 6.73 -19.89
CA ALA A 414 8.43 5.45 -20.54
C ALA A 414 9.67 5.51 -21.43
N GLN A 415 9.83 6.59 -22.21
CA GLN A 415 10.99 6.80 -23.07
C GLN A 415 12.29 6.85 -22.26
N GLU A 416 12.32 7.61 -21.16
CA GLU A 416 13.53 7.72 -20.36
C GLU A 416 13.73 6.47 -19.49
N VAL A 417 12.72 6.07 -18.74
CA VAL A 417 12.89 5.01 -17.74
C VAL A 417 13.05 3.64 -18.39
N PHE A 418 12.13 3.24 -19.27
CA PHE A 418 12.21 1.93 -19.94
C PHE A 418 13.19 1.93 -21.11
N GLY A 419 13.41 3.08 -21.75
CA GLY A 419 14.35 3.21 -22.88
C GLY A 419 15.82 3.31 -22.45
N ASN A 420 16.12 4.09 -21.40
CA ASN A 420 17.48 4.49 -21.06
C ASN A 420 17.95 4.02 -19.68
N ILE A 421 17.07 4.00 -18.65
CA ILE A 421 17.49 3.68 -17.27
C ILE A 421 17.43 2.18 -16.99
N VAL A 422 16.27 1.55 -17.23
CA VAL A 422 16.06 0.11 -16.98
C VAL A 422 16.54 -0.68 -18.21
N LYS A 423 17.82 -1.07 -18.21
CA LYS A 423 18.42 -1.68 -19.41
C LYS A 423 18.05 -3.18 -19.53
N GLU A 424 18.77 -4.09 -18.99
CA GLU A 424 18.62 -5.51 -19.35
C GLU A 424 18.12 -6.41 -18.23
N THR A 425 18.10 -5.92 -17.02
CA THR A 425 17.77 -6.70 -15.84
C THR A 425 16.62 -6.07 -15.09
N SER A 426 15.41 -6.45 -15.43
CA SER A 426 14.31 -6.30 -14.49
C SER A 426 14.55 -7.31 -13.35
N HIS A 427 14.76 -6.77 -12.15
CA HIS A 427 14.92 -7.58 -10.93
C HIS A 427 13.57 -8.03 -10.35
N GLY A 428 12.50 -7.82 -11.09
CA GLY A 428 11.13 -8.15 -10.72
C GLY A 428 10.13 -7.58 -11.73
N PRO A 429 8.83 -7.82 -11.54
CA PRO A 429 7.79 -7.25 -12.39
C PRO A 429 7.71 -5.73 -12.23
N VAL A 430 7.35 -5.06 -13.34
CA VAL A 430 7.04 -3.63 -13.35
C VAL A 430 5.56 -3.49 -13.71
N LEU A 431 4.74 -3.08 -12.74
CA LEU A 431 3.33 -2.81 -12.97
C LEU A 431 3.17 -1.43 -13.61
N ILE A 432 2.18 -1.29 -14.49
CA ILE A 432 1.80 -0.03 -15.10
C ILE A 432 0.33 -0.06 -15.51
N TYR A 433 -0.48 0.76 -14.87
CA TYR A 433 -1.91 0.88 -15.22
C TYR A 433 -2.47 2.24 -14.80
N PRO A 434 -3.44 2.78 -15.57
CA PRO A 434 -4.06 4.06 -15.26
C PRO A 434 -5.15 3.90 -14.19
N VAL A 435 -5.34 4.97 -13.44
CA VAL A 435 -6.45 5.16 -12.51
C VAL A 435 -7.13 6.49 -12.79
N ASP A 436 -8.43 6.57 -12.51
CA ASP A 436 -9.25 7.76 -12.69
C ASP A 436 -9.67 8.31 -11.32
N LYS A 437 -8.98 9.38 -10.90
CA LYS A 437 -9.24 10.04 -9.62
C LYS A 437 -10.58 10.78 -9.58
N SER A 438 -11.18 11.11 -10.72
CA SER A 438 -12.48 11.79 -10.75
C SER A 438 -13.60 10.98 -10.08
N ARG A 439 -13.39 9.67 -9.94
CA ARG A 439 -14.30 8.74 -9.27
C ARG A 439 -13.97 8.49 -7.80
N TRP A 440 -12.89 9.09 -7.31
CA TRP A 440 -12.45 8.95 -5.93
C TRP A 440 -13.07 10.01 -5.02
N LYS A 441 -13.12 9.73 -3.73
CA LYS A 441 -13.45 10.76 -2.74
C LYS A 441 -12.32 11.78 -2.70
N ASN A 442 -12.66 13.06 -2.80
CA ASN A 442 -11.69 14.14 -2.95
C ASN A 442 -10.87 14.46 -1.69
N ARG A 443 -11.22 13.91 -0.54
CA ARG A 443 -10.57 14.20 0.74
C ARG A 443 -9.87 12.96 1.29
N THR A 444 -8.61 12.80 0.95
CA THR A 444 -7.72 11.76 1.51
C THR A 444 -6.35 12.34 1.78
N SER A 445 -5.57 11.71 2.64
CA SER A 445 -4.16 12.07 2.86
C SER A 445 -3.21 11.47 1.81
N LEU A 446 -3.73 10.75 0.84
CA LEU A 446 -2.93 10.24 -0.27
C LEU A 446 -2.48 11.38 -1.18
N VAL A 447 -1.19 11.56 -1.34
CA VAL A 447 -0.63 12.52 -2.29
C VAL A 447 -0.67 11.93 -3.69
N THR A 448 -1.45 12.57 -4.57
CA THR A 448 -1.62 12.18 -5.98
C THR A 448 -1.15 13.29 -6.90
N PRO A 449 -0.89 12.99 -8.20
CA PRO A 449 -0.77 14.01 -9.22
C PRO A 449 -2.00 14.94 -9.26
N GLU A 450 -1.84 16.14 -9.81
CA GLU A 450 -2.95 17.09 -9.98
C GLU A 450 -3.97 16.61 -11.01
N GLU A 451 -3.51 15.90 -12.04
CA GLU A 451 -4.36 15.34 -13.10
C GLU A 451 -5.34 14.29 -12.56
N GLU A 452 -6.53 14.22 -13.17
CA GLU A 452 -7.54 13.23 -12.81
C GLU A 452 -7.12 11.80 -13.18
N VAL A 453 -6.50 11.64 -14.35
CA VAL A 453 -5.95 10.37 -14.82
C VAL A 453 -4.45 10.35 -14.60
N PHE A 454 -3.96 9.35 -13.92
CA PHE A 454 -2.54 9.08 -13.75
C PHE A 454 -2.28 7.57 -13.71
N TYR A 455 -1.02 7.19 -13.92
CA TYR A 455 -0.60 5.80 -13.91
C TYR A 455 0.06 5.43 -12.59
N LEU A 456 -0.35 4.30 -12.02
CA LEU A 456 0.48 3.63 -11.03
C LEU A 456 1.58 2.88 -11.78
N VAL A 457 2.84 3.16 -11.43
CA VAL A 457 4.01 2.44 -11.94
C VAL A 457 4.79 1.90 -10.76
N ALA A 458 4.89 0.57 -10.66
CA ALA A 458 5.51 -0.09 -9.52
C ALA A 458 6.64 -1.04 -9.97
N PHE A 459 7.86 -0.73 -9.55
CA PHE A 459 9.03 -1.58 -9.72
C PHE A 459 9.12 -2.53 -8.52
N LEU A 460 8.69 -3.77 -8.69
CA LEU A 460 8.63 -4.79 -7.64
C LEU A 460 9.93 -5.62 -7.61
N SER A 461 11.05 -4.95 -7.48
CA SER A 461 12.38 -5.54 -7.57
C SER A 461 12.74 -6.38 -6.34
N SER A 462 13.46 -7.48 -6.55
CA SER A 462 14.01 -8.35 -5.51
C SER A 462 15.51 -8.53 -5.72
N ALA A 463 16.29 -8.28 -4.67
CA ALA A 463 17.76 -8.38 -4.72
C ALA A 463 18.19 -9.83 -4.55
N ILE A 464 18.20 -10.59 -5.63
CA ILE A 464 18.63 -11.99 -5.62
C ILE A 464 20.16 -12.05 -5.53
N PRO A 465 20.74 -12.86 -4.63
CA PRO A 465 22.17 -13.08 -4.57
C PRO A 465 22.68 -13.60 -5.93
N SER A 466 23.63 -12.90 -6.54
CA SER A 466 24.22 -13.35 -7.80
C SER A 466 25.37 -14.32 -7.55
N SER A 467 25.53 -15.32 -8.43
CA SER A 467 26.68 -16.22 -8.42
C SER A 467 28.02 -15.50 -8.69
N THR A 468 27.99 -14.27 -9.15
CA THR A 468 29.16 -13.43 -9.47
C THR A 468 29.61 -12.52 -8.33
N GLY A 469 28.95 -12.56 -7.17
CA GLY A 469 29.29 -11.76 -5.99
C GLY A 469 29.04 -10.25 -6.12
N LYS A 470 28.42 -9.78 -7.20
CA LYS A 470 27.95 -8.39 -7.29
C LYS A 470 26.67 -8.24 -6.47
N ASP A 471 26.64 -7.22 -5.63
CA ASP A 471 25.49 -6.92 -4.80
C ASP A 471 24.32 -6.45 -5.68
N GLY A 472 23.34 -7.34 -5.86
CA GLY A 472 22.14 -7.05 -6.64
C GLY A 472 21.33 -5.89 -6.04
N LEU A 473 21.39 -5.70 -4.71
CA LEU A 473 20.72 -4.64 -4.00
C LEU A 473 21.27 -3.26 -4.40
N GLU A 474 22.60 -3.08 -4.38
CA GLU A 474 23.23 -1.81 -4.76
C GLU A 474 22.89 -1.39 -6.20
N SER A 475 22.87 -2.36 -7.11
CA SER A 475 22.48 -2.12 -8.51
C SER A 475 21.03 -1.62 -8.62
N ILE A 476 20.11 -2.23 -7.88
CA ILE A 476 18.69 -1.82 -7.89
C ILE A 476 18.52 -0.45 -7.24
N LEU A 477 19.20 -0.18 -6.12
CA LEU A 477 19.15 1.12 -5.45
C LEU A 477 19.67 2.22 -6.38
N THR A 478 20.82 2.01 -7.03
CA THR A 478 21.36 2.96 -8.01
C THR A 478 20.38 3.20 -9.18
N GLN A 479 19.68 2.16 -9.64
CA GLN A 479 18.64 2.31 -10.65
C GLN A 479 17.47 3.15 -10.13
N ASN A 480 16.98 2.86 -8.91
CA ASN A 480 15.88 3.59 -8.29
C ASN A 480 16.23 5.07 -8.10
N ASP A 481 17.46 5.39 -7.66
CA ASP A 481 17.92 6.77 -7.50
C ASP A 481 17.90 7.53 -8.83
N ARG A 482 18.38 6.90 -9.92
CA ARG A 482 18.32 7.49 -11.26
C ARG A 482 16.88 7.74 -11.74
N ILE A 483 15.95 6.83 -11.41
CA ILE A 483 14.52 7.02 -11.71
C ILE A 483 13.98 8.20 -10.89
N LEU A 484 14.28 8.26 -9.60
CA LEU A 484 13.84 9.34 -8.71
C LEU A 484 14.42 10.71 -9.12
N ASP A 485 15.68 10.78 -9.50
CA ASP A 485 16.31 12.01 -10.03
C ASP A 485 15.58 12.50 -11.29
N PHE A 486 15.22 11.61 -12.20
CA PHE A 486 14.39 11.94 -13.35
C PHE A 486 13.01 12.44 -12.93
N CYS A 487 12.32 11.72 -12.03
CA CYS A 487 10.99 12.03 -11.54
C CYS A 487 10.94 13.36 -10.76
N GLY A 488 12.05 13.78 -10.17
CA GLY A 488 12.18 15.05 -9.43
C GLY A 488 12.08 16.31 -10.30
N ARG A 489 12.00 16.19 -11.62
CA ARG A 489 11.82 17.33 -12.52
C ARG A 489 10.42 17.93 -12.37
N PRO A 490 10.28 19.24 -12.02
CA PRO A 490 8.99 19.82 -11.64
C PRO A 490 7.88 19.68 -12.69
N HIS A 491 8.22 19.75 -13.98
CA HIS A 491 7.25 19.68 -15.09
C HIS A 491 6.59 18.31 -15.23
N LEU A 492 7.17 17.24 -14.69
CA LEU A 492 6.63 15.89 -14.77
C LEU A 492 5.47 15.66 -13.80
N GLY A 493 5.38 16.41 -12.68
CA GLY A 493 4.32 16.29 -11.69
C GLY A 493 4.20 14.91 -11.04
N ILE A 494 5.22 14.04 -11.16
CA ILE A 494 5.23 12.66 -10.65
C ILE A 494 5.26 12.68 -9.12
N LYS A 495 4.50 11.79 -8.50
CA LYS A 495 4.47 11.59 -7.05
C LYS A 495 4.95 10.20 -6.69
N GLN A 496 5.59 10.08 -5.54
CA GLN A 496 5.96 8.77 -5.00
C GLN A 496 4.76 8.19 -4.23
N TYR A 497 4.42 6.94 -4.51
CA TYR A 497 3.44 6.17 -3.75
C TYR A 497 4.18 5.29 -2.75
N LEU A 498 3.69 5.19 -1.51
CA LEU A 498 4.39 4.57 -0.39
C LEU A 498 5.76 5.20 -0.14
N PRO A 499 5.84 6.54 0.01
CA PRO A 499 7.10 7.23 0.15
C PRO A 499 7.77 6.87 1.48
N HIS A 500 9.10 6.94 1.47
CA HIS A 500 9.90 6.96 2.67
C HIS A 500 10.55 8.34 2.83
N TYR A 501 10.30 8.97 3.95
CA TYR A 501 10.89 10.28 4.25
C TYR A 501 12.17 10.08 5.06
N SER A 502 13.31 10.26 4.40
CA SER A 502 14.63 10.14 5.02
C SER A 502 14.98 11.29 5.97
N THR A 503 14.24 12.41 5.92
CA THR A 503 14.47 13.58 6.78
C THR A 503 13.16 14.13 7.34
N THR A 504 13.23 14.78 8.52
CA THR A 504 12.10 15.48 9.13
C THR A 504 11.57 16.61 8.23
N GLU A 505 12.45 17.24 7.44
CA GLU A 505 12.09 18.31 6.50
C GLU A 505 11.19 17.78 5.38
N LYS A 506 11.57 16.67 4.72
CA LYS A 506 10.74 16.02 3.69
C LYS A 506 9.40 15.50 4.25
N SER A 507 9.41 14.98 5.48
CA SER A 507 8.16 14.60 6.17
C SER A 507 7.31 15.83 6.48
N GLY A 508 7.94 16.94 6.88
CA GLY A 508 7.26 18.22 7.14
C GLY A 508 6.60 18.81 5.89
N GLU A 509 7.26 18.73 4.74
CA GLU A 509 6.69 19.18 3.46
C GLU A 509 5.43 18.39 3.09
N HIS A 510 5.43 17.07 3.30
CA HIS A 510 4.24 16.23 3.11
C HIS A 510 3.10 16.64 4.04
N ILE A 511 3.38 16.84 5.32
CA ILE A 511 2.39 17.27 6.32
C ILE A 511 1.87 18.67 6.00
N LEU A 512 2.72 19.59 5.52
CA LEU A 512 2.30 20.92 5.10
C LEU A 512 1.40 20.88 3.85
N ALA A 513 1.68 19.98 2.91
CA ALA A 513 0.81 19.74 1.76
C ALA A 513 -0.58 19.22 2.19
N LEU A 514 -0.62 18.31 3.17
CA LEU A 514 -1.87 17.84 3.77
C LEU A 514 -2.63 18.98 4.48
N ASN A 515 -1.93 19.83 5.24
CA ASN A 515 -2.55 20.99 5.89
C ASN A 515 -3.13 22.00 4.89
N GLY A 516 -2.49 22.18 3.74
CA GLY A 516 -3.02 22.98 2.65
C GLY A 516 -4.34 22.42 2.10
N MET A 517 -4.47 21.10 2.01
CA MET A 517 -5.71 20.44 1.58
C MET A 517 -6.85 20.60 2.61
N PHE A 518 -6.55 20.54 3.91
CA PHE A 518 -7.55 20.71 4.96
C PHE A 518 -7.97 22.19 5.18
N SER A 519 -7.08 23.14 4.87
CA SER A 519 -7.38 24.56 5.01
C SER A 519 -8.13 25.15 3.81
N ALA A 520 -7.99 24.59 2.61
CA ALA A 520 -8.65 25.04 1.39
C ALA A 520 -10.13 24.59 1.28
N GLY A 521 -10.56 23.62 2.08
CA GLY A 521 -11.94 23.11 2.12
C GLY A 521 -12.86 23.80 3.12
N GLY A 522 -12.43 24.86 3.76
CA GLY A 522 -13.18 25.62 4.78
C GLY A 522 -13.66 26.98 4.28
N ASN A 523 -14.50 27.01 3.24
CA ASN A 523 -15.36 28.15 2.88
C ASN A 523 -16.79 27.67 2.69
#